data_075c25800cff848d3771f27db5200b56
#
_entry.id   075c25800cff848d3771f27db5200b56
#
_cell.length_a   1.000
_cell.length_b   1.000
_cell.length_c   1.000
_cell.angle_alpha   90.00
_cell.angle_beta   90.00
_cell.angle_gamma   90.00
#
_symmetry.space_group_name_H-M   'P 1'
#
loop_
_entity.id
_entity.type
_entity.pdbx_description
1 polymer ?
#
loop_
_entity_poly.entity_id
_entity_poly.type
_entity_poly.pdbx_seq_one_letter_code
_entity_poly.pdbx_strand_id
1 'polypeptide(L)'
;TEIGAVRSPEDVWFDEYGNLVWTVKDPDDGIPDDKKRIIYFDGHTDTVRALRDQWHQKTDGSIDAYDGVLKLNGLAHDFLRGELGYLPPDDEWDNLIFGRGSADQLGGVISQIIATKIALELVKEGALKGTIIRAYATTAEEDNDGAGPMYLMNKVLPGSGPELVPDVVILSEGTGDAGKGALGIYRGQRGRMQIEVTVT
;
A
#
# COMPACT_ATOMS: atom_id res chain seq x y z
N THR A 1 16.14 4.96 5.00
CA THR A 1 17.55 4.59 5.26
C THR A 1 17.73 3.80 6.54
N GLU A 2 17.13 4.19 7.67
CA GLU A 2 17.31 3.47 8.95
C GLU A 2 16.94 2.00 8.88
N ILE A 3 15.85 1.66 8.23
CA ILE A 3 15.42 0.27 8.07
C ILE A 3 16.08 -0.45 6.88
N GLY A 4 16.89 0.23 6.06
CA GLY A 4 17.58 -0.36 4.92
C GLY A 4 16.72 -0.60 3.66
N ALA A 5 15.58 0.08 3.54
CA ALA A 5 14.70 -0.06 2.37
C ALA A 5 15.15 0.74 1.13
N VAL A 6 16.11 1.63 1.30
CA VAL A 6 16.80 2.38 0.24
C VAL A 6 18.29 2.47 0.57
N ARG A 7 19.13 2.67 -0.44
CA ARG A 7 20.57 2.79 -0.25
C ARG A 7 20.96 4.16 0.31
N SER A 8 20.29 5.20 -0.12
CA SER A 8 20.64 6.60 0.12
C SER A 8 19.38 7.44 0.38
N PRO A 9 19.47 8.52 1.17
CA PRO A 9 18.37 9.46 1.33
C PRO A 9 17.91 10.09 0.00
N GLU A 10 18.79 10.22 -0.98
CA GLU A 10 18.49 10.78 -2.30
C GLU A 10 17.59 9.86 -3.14
N ASP A 11 17.50 8.57 -2.76
CA ASP A 11 16.60 7.62 -3.40
C ASP A 11 15.12 7.79 -2.96
N VAL A 12 14.86 8.71 -2.03
CA VAL A 12 13.53 9.00 -1.48
C VAL A 12 13.21 10.48 -1.68
N TRP A 13 12.05 10.76 -2.23
CA TRP A 13 11.60 12.14 -2.44
C TRP A 13 10.06 12.25 -2.43
N PHE A 14 9.57 13.47 -2.30
CA PHE A 14 8.15 13.79 -2.46
C PHE A 14 7.95 14.54 -3.77
N ASP A 15 6.90 14.21 -4.50
CA ASP A 15 6.45 15.03 -5.60
C ASP A 15 5.70 16.30 -5.11
N GLU A 16 5.32 17.18 -6.03
CA GLU A 16 4.63 18.43 -5.70
C GLU A 16 3.23 18.22 -5.11
N TYR A 17 2.63 17.06 -5.32
CA TYR A 17 1.34 16.69 -4.74
C TYR A 17 1.46 16.09 -3.32
N GLY A 18 2.66 15.68 -2.96
CA GLY A 18 2.97 15.06 -1.68
C GLY A 18 3.00 13.53 -1.71
N ASN A 19 2.98 12.92 -2.89
CA ASN A 19 3.23 11.49 -2.99
C ASN A 19 4.68 11.19 -2.63
N LEU A 20 4.90 10.21 -1.77
CA LEU A 20 6.23 9.71 -1.43
C LEU A 20 6.68 8.72 -2.50
N VAL A 21 7.89 8.92 -3.00
CA VAL A 21 8.50 8.06 -4.02
C VAL A 21 9.84 7.56 -3.51
N TRP A 22 10.15 6.29 -3.74
CA TRP A 22 11.49 5.76 -3.53
C TRP A 22 11.87 4.80 -4.65
N THR A 23 13.18 4.71 -4.89
CA THR A 23 13.72 3.89 -5.99
C THR A 23 14.83 2.98 -5.48
N VAL A 24 14.81 1.73 -5.88
CA VAL A 24 15.89 0.78 -5.63
C VAL A 24 16.32 0.09 -6.92
N LYS A 25 17.64 -0.03 -7.09
CA LYS A 25 18.27 -0.72 -8.22
C LYS A 25 19.63 -1.25 -7.81
N ASP A 26 20.17 -2.14 -8.62
CA ASP A 26 21.60 -2.49 -8.56
C ASP A 26 22.36 -1.57 -9.53
N PRO A 27 23.21 -0.64 -9.03
CA PRO A 27 23.99 0.23 -9.88
C PRO A 27 25.19 -0.50 -10.53
N ASP A 28 25.57 -1.66 -10.01
CA ASP A 28 26.78 -2.37 -10.37
C ASP A 28 26.50 -3.64 -11.22
N ASP A 29 25.28 -3.83 -11.69
CA ASP A 29 24.90 -4.99 -12.49
C ASP A 29 25.40 -4.96 -13.95
N GLY A 30 26.01 -3.84 -14.35
CA GLY A 30 26.57 -3.63 -15.69
C GLY A 30 25.52 -3.39 -16.78
N ILE A 31 24.25 -3.22 -16.43
CA ILE A 31 23.15 -2.99 -17.37
C ILE A 31 22.76 -1.51 -17.30
N PRO A 32 22.74 -0.78 -18.43
CA PRO A 32 22.27 0.60 -18.46
C PRO A 32 20.82 0.72 -17.98
N ASP A 33 20.49 1.81 -17.28
CA ASP A 33 19.16 2.00 -16.70
C ASP A 33 18.05 2.01 -17.77
N ASP A 34 18.33 2.54 -18.97
CA ASP A 34 17.39 2.52 -20.11
C ASP A 34 17.14 1.13 -20.70
N LYS A 35 17.83 0.11 -20.23
CA LYS A 35 17.66 -1.31 -20.62
C LYS A 35 17.11 -2.16 -19.48
N LYS A 36 16.90 -1.59 -18.31
CA LYS A 36 16.33 -2.31 -17.17
C LYS A 36 14.81 -2.35 -17.27
N ARG A 37 14.24 -3.40 -16.71
CA ARG A 37 12.78 -3.46 -16.48
C ARG A 37 12.40 -2.54 -15.34
N ILE A 38 11.28 -1.88 -15.47
CA ILE A 38 10.75 -0.98 -14.46
C ILE A 38 9.51 -1.61 -13.82
N ILE A 39 9.60 -1.84 -12.53
CA ILE A 39 8.49 -2.35 -11.72
C ILE A 39 8.04 -1.23 -10.80
N TYR A 40 6.75 -0.89 -10.86
CA TYR A 40 6.14 0.00 -9.91
C TYR A 40 5.47 -0.78 -8.79
N PHE A 41 5.75 -0.38 -7.58
CA PHE A 41 4.92 -0.69 -6.42
C PHE A 41 4.05 0.53 -6.15
N ASP A 42 2.76 0.32 -6.06
CA ASP A 42 1.80 1.39 -5.80
C ASP A 42 0.95 1.04 -4.59
N GLY A 43 0.86 2.00 -3.68
CA GLY A 43 0.05 1.96 -2.49
C GLY A 43 -0.27 3.36 -2.00
N HIS A 44 -1.33 3.52 -1.21
CA HIS A 44 -1.73 4.83 -0.71
C HIS A 44 -1.62 4.97 0.81
N THR A 45 -1.58 6.20 1.28
CA THR A 45 -1.41 6.55 2.69
C THR A 45 -2.63 7.23 3.31
N ASP A 46 -3.54 7.71 2.50
CA ASP A 46 -4.81 8.24 2.97
C ASP A 46 -5.82 7.13 3.27
N THR A 47 -6.92 7.49 3.86
CA THR A 47 -7.98 6.56 4.24
C THR A 47 -9.35 7.21 4.07
N VAL A 48 -10.37 6.41 3.78
CA VAL A 48 -11.75 6.88 3.95
C VAL A 48 -12.01 7.23 5.41
N ARG A 49 -12.96 8.15 5.63
CA ARG A 49 -13.35 8.58 6.96
C ARG A 49 -13.80 7.40 7.82
N ALA A 50 -13.28 7.29 9.01
CA ALA A 50 -13.73 6.30 9.97
C ALA A 50 -15.15 6.62 10.48
N LEU A 51 -15.98 5.60 10.55
CA LEU A 51 -17.30 5.65 11.20
C LEU A 51 -17.12 5.39 12.70
N ARG A 52 -16.72 6.43 13.44
CA ARG A 52 -16.35 6.31 14.86
C ARG A 52 -17.40 5.66 15.73
N ASP A 53 -18.69 5.98 15.51
CA ASP A 53 -19.79 5.39 16.30
C ASP A 53 -19.86 3.86 16.10
N GLN A 54 -19.65 3.40 14.86
CA GLN A 54 -19.61 1.96 14.59
C GLN A 54 -18.35 1.31 15.18
N TRP A 55 -17.22 2.02 15.12
CA TRP A 55 -15.99 1.55 15.76
C TRP A 55 -16.17 1.40 17.28
N HIS A 56 -16.79 2.38 17.94
CA HIS A 56 -17.08 2.31 19.36
C HIS A 56 -18.04 1.19 19.75
N GLN A 57 -18.91 0.74 18.84
CA GLN A 57 -19.72 -0.45 19.05
C GLN A 57 -18.90 -1.75 18.99
N LYS A 58 -17.80 -1.75 18.25
CA LYS A 58 -16.89 -2.90 18.09
C LYS A 58 -15.85 -3.02 19.19
N THR A 59 -15.66 -1.92 19.91
CA THR A 59 -14.72 -1.81 21.02
C THR A 59 -15.48 -1.42 22.29
N ASP A 60 -14.82 -1.32 23.42
CA ASP A 60 -15.41 -0.81 24.68
C ASP A 60 -15.54 0.75 24.66
N GLY A 61 -15.28 1.39 23.53
CA GLY A 61 -15.32 2.83 23.38
C GLY A 61 -14.06 3.57 23.84
N SER A 62 -13.07 2.86 24.37
CA SER A 62 -11.81 3.44 24.87
C SER A 62 -10.77 3.68 23.79
N ILE A 63 -10.97 3.12 22.59
CA ILE A 63 -10.01 3.11 21.49
C ILE A 63 -10.58 3.88 20.30
N ASP A 64 -9.86 4.89 19.81
CA ASP A 64 -10.22 5.59 18.57
C ASP A 64 -9.87 4.72 17.34
N ALA A 65 -10.61 4.92 16.27
CA ALA A 65 -10.41 4.18 15.02
C ALA A 65 -9.01 4.37 14.41
N TYR A 66 -8.32 5.45 14.73
CA TYR A 66 -6.99 5.78 14.21
C TYR A 66 -5.84 5.47 15.19
N ASP A 67 -6.11 4.87 16.34
CA ASP A 67 -5.07 4.59 17.35
C ASP A 67 -4.08 3.51 16.91
N GLY A 68 -4.45 2.65 15.98
CA GLY A 68 -3.57 1.57 15.51
C GLY A 68 -3.23 0.58 16.61
N VAL A 69 -4.24 -0.07 17.19
CA VAL A 69 -4.08 -0.85 18.41
C VAL A 69 -3.41 -2.20 18.17
N LEU A 70 -2.32 -2.44 18.87
CA LEU A 70 -1.73 -3.74 19.11
C LEU A 70 -2.38 -4.34 20.36
N LYS A 71 -2.78 -5.61 20.31
CA LYS A 71 -3.39 -6.35 21.44
C LYS A 71 -4.80 -5.92 21.80
N LEU A 72 -5.68 -6.75 21.52
CA LEU A 72 -7.13 -6.58 21.52
C LEU A 72 -7.80 -6.80 22.87
N ASN A 73 -7.36 -6.11 23.91
CA ASN A 73 -8.18 -5.98 25.09
C ASN A 73 -9.30 -4.97 24.77
N GLY A 74 -10.48 -5.42 24.49
CA GLY A 74 -11.64 -4.54 24.26
C GLY A 74 -12.35 -4.68 22.92
N LEU A 75 -11.92 -5.57 22.03
CA LEU A 75 -12.72 -5.91 20.85
C LEU A 75 -13.80 -6.93 21.19
N ALA A 76 -15.01 -6.65 20.73
CA ALA A 76 -16.10 -7.60 20.82
C ALA A 76 -15.88 -8.74 19.81
N HIS A 77 -15.25 -9.82 20.24
CA HIS A 77 -14.89 -10.96 19.39
C HIS A 77 -16.09 -11.53 18.65
N ASP A 78 -17.24 -11.63 19.30
CA ASP A 78 -18.46 -12.14 18.65
C ASP A 78 -18.96 -11.21 17.56
N PHE A 79 -18.83 -9.90 17.76
CA PHE A 79 -19.18 -8.91 16.74
C PHE A 79 -18.23 -9.02 15.54
N LEU A 80 -16.93 -9.10 15.78
CA LEU A 80 -15.94 -9.24 14.71
C LEU A 80 -16.12 -10.54 13.93
N ARG A 81 -16.48 -11.64 14.60
CA ARG A 81 -16.80 -12.91 13.91
C ARG A 81 -17.97 -12.75 12.95
N GLY A 82 -19.00 -12.00 13.36
CA GLY A 82 -20.15 -11.69 12.51
C GLY A 82 -19.79 -10.83 11.31
N GLU A 83 -18.93 -9.83 11.49
CA GLU A 83 -18.54 -8.89 10.43
C GLU A 83 -17.52 -9.49 9.44
N LEU A 84 -16.51 -10.18 9.93
CA LEU A 84 -15.42 -10.72 9.11
C LEU A 84 -15.70 -12.12 8.57
N GLY A 85 -16.68 -12.81 9.11
CA GLY A 85 -16.98 -14.20 8.77
C GLY A 85 -15.96 -15.22 9.26
N TYR A 86 -14.87 -14.78 9.90
CA TYR A 86 -13.88 -15.63 10.57
C TYR A 86 -13.24 -14.88 11.74
N LEU A 87 -12.57 -15.59 12.60
CA LEU A 87 -11.65 -15.00 13.56
C LEU A 87 -10.25 -15.59 13.35
N PRO A 88 -9.21 -14.79 13.51
CA PRO A 88 -7.85 -15.32 13.62
C PRO A 88 -7.74 -16.35 14.74
N PRO A 89 -6.83 -17.33 14.67
CA PRO A 89 -6.47 -18.19 15.78
C PRO A 89 -6.07 -17.39 17.03
N ASP A 90 -6.36 -17.91 18.21
CA ASP A 90 -6.13 -17.18 19.47
C ASP A 90 -4.67 -16.79 19.69
N ASP A 91 -3.73 -17.54 19.16
CA ASP A 91 -2.29 -17.28 19.24
C ASP A 91 -1.79 -16.24 18.23
N GLU A 92 -2.60 -15.86 17.25
CA GLU A 92 -2.26 -14.82 16.26
C GLU A 92 -2.71 -13.42 16.70
N TRP A 93 -3.64 -13.30 17.63
CA TRP A 93 -4.23 -12.01 18.00
C TRP A 93 -3.19 -10.97 18.46
N ASP A 94 -2.16 -11.40 19.17
CA ASP A 94 -1.08 -10.52 19.63
C ASP A 94 -0.19 -9.97 18.50
N ASN A 95 -0.32 -10.51 17.28
CA ASN A 95 0.43 -10.12 16.10
C ASN A 95 -0.39 -9.24 15.13
N LEU A 96 -1.61 -8.87 15.49
CA LEU A 96 -2.50 -8.09 14.65
C LEU A 96 -2.53 -6.63 15.05
N ILE A 97 -2.65 -5.75 14.06
CA ILE A 97 -2.89 -4.31 14.24
C ILE A 97 -4.31 -4.01 13.78
N PHE A 98 -5.07 -3.34 14.62
CA PHE A 98 -6.44 -2.93 14.32
C PHE A 98 -6.55 -1.42 14.28
N GLY A 99 -7.22 -0.92 13.25
CA GLY A 99 -7.44 0.51 13.07
C GLY A 99 -7.79 0.84 11.62
N ARG A 100 -8.34 2.01 11.41
CA ARG A 100 -8.57 2.54 10.07
C ARG A 100 -7.22 2.74 9.37
N GLY A 101 -7.09 2.26 8.14
CA GLY A 101 -5.86 2.35 7.34
C GLY A 101 -4.87 1.21 7.59
N SER A 102 -5.02 0.37 8.63
CA SER A 102 -4.06 -0.69 8.93
C SER A 102 -3.97 -1.75 7.81
N ALA A 103 -5.09 -2.09 7.18
CA ALA A 103 -5.13 -2.98 6.03
C ALA A 103 -5.18 -2.18 4.72
N ASP A 104 -6.06 -1.20 4.62
CA ASP A 104 -6.30 -0.34 3.48
C ASP A 104 -5.80 1.08 3.80
N GLN A 105 -4.54 1.50 3.36
CA GLN A 105 -3.63 0.56 2.67
C GLN A 105 -2.22 0.62 3.27
N LEU A 106 -2.05 1.10 4.52
CA LEU A 106 -0.73 1.19 5.15
C LEU A 106 -0.03 -0.17 5.26
N GLY A 107 -0.78 -1.26 5.46
CA GLY A 107 -0.23 -2.61 5.46
C GLY A 107 0.44 -2.96 4.13
N GLY A 108 -0.17 -2.56 3.01
CA GLY A 108 0.39 -2.69 1.67
C GLY A 108 1.65 -1.86 1.47
N VAL A 109 1.64 -0.58 1.87
CA VAL A 109 2.81 0.31 1.79
C VAL A 109 3.98 -0.25 2.60
N ILE A 110 3.74 -0.73 3.82
CA ILE A 110 4.77 -1.36 4.66
C ILE A 110 5.32 -2.62 3.98
N SER A 111 4.45 -3.44 3.38
CA SER A 111 4.88 -4.63 2.63
C SER A 111 5.80 -4.28 1.47
N GLN A 112 5.53 -3.21 0.74
CA GLN A 112 6.40 -2.70 -0.32
C GLN A 112 7.76 -2.22 0.21
N ILE A 113 7.76 -1.50 1.34
CA ILE A 113 8.99 -1.05 2.00
C ILE A 113 9.86 -2.26 2.38
N ILE A 114 9.27 -3.29 2.96
CA ILE A 114 9.99 -4.51 3.33
C ILE A 114 10.45 -5.28 2.08
N ALA A 115 9.64 -5.33 1.03
CA ALA A 115 10.01 -5.96 -0.23
C ALA A 115 11.24 -5.28 -0.87
N THR A 116 11.29 -3.95 -0.87
CA THR A 116 12.47 -3.20 -1.37
C THR A 116 13.71 -3.45 -0.50
N LYS A 117 13.55 -3.55 0.81
CA LYS A 117 14.64 -3.94 1.73
C LYS A 117 15.18 -5.33 1.37
N ILE A 118 14.32 -6.33 1.26
CA ILE A 118 14.70 -7.70 0.92
C ILE A 118 15.41 -7.73 -0.44
N ALA A 119 14.89 -7.01 -1.44
CA ALA A 119 15.53 -6.93 -2.75
C ALA A 119 16.94 -6.35 -2.68
N LEU A 120 17.17 -5.33 -1.85
CA LEU A 120 18.50 -4.74 -1.63
C LEU A 120 19.44 -5.69 -0.89
N GLU A 121 18.97 -6.44 0.10
CA GLU A 121 19.77 -7.45 0.81
C GLU A 121 20.22 -8.57 -0.12
N LEU A 122 19.38 -8.94 -1.10
CA LEU A 122 19.65 -10.01 -2.06
C LEU A 122 20.31 -9.54 -3.37
N VAL A 123 20.81 -8.30 -3.45
CA VAL A 123 21.47 -7.76 -4.65
C VAL A 123 22.63 -8.65 -5.11
N LYS A 124 23.45 -9.15 -4.19
CA LYS A 124 24.58 -10.03 -4.51
C LYS A 124 24.14 -11.37 -5.10
N GLU A 125 22.90 -11.74 -4.87
CA GLU A 125 22.27 -12.97 -5.40
C GLU A 125 21.50 -12.68 -6.70
N GLY A 126 21.54 -11.43 -7.18
CA GLY A 126 20.97 -11.00 -8.45
C GLY A 126 19.51 -10.54 -8.40
N ALA A 127 18.96 -10.27 -7.23
CA ALA A 127 17.55 -9.89 -7.08
C ALA A 127 17.14 -8.66 -7.90
N LEU A 128 18.02 -7.67 -8.06
CA LEU A 128 17.75 -6.43 -8.81
C LEU A 128 18.47 -6.39 -10.17
N LYS A 129 19.06 -7.50 -10.62
CA LYS A 129 19.78 -7.53 -11.89
C LYS A 129 18.85 -7.19 -13.06
N GLY A 130 19.16 -6.13 -13.80
CA GLY A 130 18.35 -5.64 -14.90
C GLY A 130 16.97 -5.12 -14.50
N THR A 131 16.81 -4.66 -13.25
CA THR A 131 15.52 -4.21 -12.73
C THR A 131 15.67 -2.94 -11.92
N ILE A 132 14.72 -2.03 -12.10
CA ILE A 132 14.51 -0.87 -11.23
C ILE A 132 13.14 -1.05 -10.58
N ILE A 133 13.09 -1.00 -9.26
CA ILE A 133 11.83 -0.88 -8.53
C ILE A 133 11.64 0.58 -8.16
N ARG A 134 10.51 1.15 -8.56
CA ARG A 134 10.06 2.45 -8.12
C ARG A 134 8.76 2.28 -7.35
N ALA A 135 8.78 2.66 -6.10
CA ALA A 135 7.66 2.49 -5.22
C ALA A 135 7.05 3.84 -4.88
N TYR A 136 5.75 3.86 -4.73
CA TYR A 136 4.94 5.03 -4.44
C TYR A 136 4.07 4.76 -3.22
N ALA A 137 4.04 5.74 -2.31
CA ALA A 137 3.03 5.84 -1.28
C ALA A 137 2.24 7.11 -1.59
N THR A 138 1.15 6.94 -2.33
CA THR A 138 0.36 8.04 -2.86
C THR A 138 -0.57 8.61 -1.79
N THR A 139 -0.97 9.85 -1.99
CA THR A 139 -1.96 10.55 -1.19
C THR A 139 -3.25 10.70 -1.98
N ALA A 140 -4.40 10.90 -1.30
CA ALA A 140 -5.69 11.17 -1.91
C ALA A 140 -6.10 10.13 -2.97
N GLU A 141 -5.92 8.84 -2.66
CA GLU A 141 -6.44 7.74 -3.47
C GLU A 141 -7.94 7.57 -3.22
N GLU A 142 -8.33 7.56 -1.96
CA GLU A 142 -9.69 7.31 -1.49
C GLU A 142 -10.63 8.49 -1.73
N ASP A 143 -10.09 9.70 -1.69
CA ASP A 143 -10.81 10.94 -1.94
C ASP A 143 -10.39 11.57 -3.28
N ASN A 144 -11.19 12.46 -3.81
CA ASN A 144 -10.92 13.20 -5.04
C ASN A 144 -10.65 12.31 -6.28
N ASP A 145 -11.31 11.17 -6.37
CA ASP A 145 -11.21 10.23 -7.51
C ASP A 145 -9.77 9.77 -7.80
N GLY A 146 -8.99 9.50 -6.75
CA GLY A 146 -7.62 9.06 -6.90
C GLY A 146 -6.66 10.17 -7.33
N ALA A 147 -6.81 11.38 -6.80
CA ALA A 147 -6.06 12.55 -7.26
C ALA A 147 -4.53 12.39 -7.12
N GLY A 148 -4.04 11.72 -6.09
CA GLY A 148 -2.63 11.41 -5.91
C GLY A 148 -2.06 10.52 -7.01
N PRO A 149 -2.61 9.31 -7.24
CA PRO A 149 -2.24 8.47 -8.36
C PRO A 149 -2.43 9.15 -9.72
N MET A 150 -3.49 9.92 -9.92
CA MET A 150 -3.75 10.67 -11.15
C MET A 150 -2.71 11.76 -11.40
N TYR A 151 -2.22 12.43 -10.37
CA TYR A 151 -1.13 13.40 -10.50
C TYR A 151 0.15 12.69 -10.96
N LEU A 152 0.48 11.56 -10.35
CA LEU A 152 1.59 10.73 -10.76
C LEU A 152 1.51 10.38 -12.25
N MET A 153 0.39 9.83 -12.69
CA MET A 153 0.18 9.39 -14.07
C MET A 153 0.20 10.52 -15.10
N ASN A 154 -0.34 11.69 -14.76
CA ASN A 154 -0.55 12.77 -15.72
C ASN A 154 0.55 13.87 -15.71
N LYS A 155 1.31 13.95 -14.60
CA LYS A 155 2.31 15.01 -14.43
C LYS A 155 3.72 14.48 -14.23
N VAL A 156 3.88 13.53 -13.34
CA VAL A 156 5.22 13.01 -12.99
C VAL A 156 5.75 12.11 -14.09
N LEU A 157 4.99 11.11 -14.51
CA LEU A 157 5.42 10.14 -15.51
C LEU A 157 5.70 10.75 -16.89
N PRO A 158 4.84 11.61 -17.46
CA PRO A 158 5.13 12.23 -18.76
C PRO A 158 6.37 13.14 -18.77
N GLY A 159 6.71 13.73 -17.62
CA GLY A 159 7.88 14.57 -17.46
C GLY A 159 9.18 13.80 -17.20
N SER A 160 9.09 12.53 -16.92
CA SER A 160 10.21 11.72 -16.42
C SER A 160 10.96 10.92 -17.50
N GLY A 161 10.50 11.00 -18.75
CA GLY A 161 11.08 10.25 -19.88
C GLY A 161 10.50 8.85 -20.07
N PRO A 162 10.63 8.28 -21.28
CA PRO A 162 10.07 6.96 -21.61
C PRO A 162 10.71 5.81 -20.81
N GLU A 163 11.92 6.00 -20.31
CA GLU A 163 12.64 5.03 -19.48
C GLU A 163 12.01 4.84 -18.09
N LEU A 164 11.02 5.65 -17.75
CA LEU A 164 10.32 5.55 -16.47
C LEU A 164 8.87 5.04 -16.61
N VAL A 165 8.47 4.67 -17.81
CA VAL A 165 7.19 3.96 -17.99
C VAL A 165 7.31 2.54 -17.44
N PRO A 166 6.44 2.10 -16.53
CA PRO A 166 6.58 0.78 -15.91
C PRO A 166 6.23 -0.34 -16.89
N ASP A 167 7.00 -1.42 -16.83
CA ASP A 167 6.65 -2.69 -17.49
C ASP A 167 5.55 -3.43 -16.71
N VAL A 168 5.55 -3.25 -15.38
CA VAL A 168 4.59 -3.88 -14.47
C VAL A 168 4.27 -2.94 -13.32
N VAL A 169 3.01 -2.88 -12.95
CA VAL A 169 2.53 -2.21 -11.74
C VAL A 169 1.98 -3.25 -10.78
N ILE A 170 2.42 -3.23 -9.54
CA ILE A 170 1.96 -4.08 -8.45
C ILE A 170 1.30 -3.18 -7.41
N LEU A 171 -0.04 -3.26 -7.34
CA LEU A 171 -0.81 -2.63 -6.26
C LEU A 171 -0.87 -3.55 -5.06
N SER A 172 -0.62 -2.99 -3.89
CA SER A 172 -0.63 -3.74 -2.64
C SER A 172 -1.94 -3.59 -1.86
N GLU A 173 -3.06 -3.56 -2.58
CA GLU A 173 -4.38 -3.51 -1.96
C GLU A 173 -4.68 -4.71 -1.07
N GLY A 174 -5.25 -4.43 0.10
CA GLY A 174 -5.61 -5.44 1.11
C GLY A 174 -6.88 -6.22 0.81
N THR A 175 -7.16 -6.52 -0.45
CA THR A 175 -8.33 -7.28 -0.85
C THR A 175 -8.11 -8.77 -0.66
N GLY A 176 -8.69 -9.33 0.39
CA GLY A 176 -8.78 -10.78 0.59
C GLY A 176 -9.90 -11.40 -0.26
N ASP A 177 -9.67 -12.61 -0.76
CA ASP A 177 -10.76 -13.43 -1.31
C ASP A 177 -11.49 -14.11 -0.14
N ALA A 178 -12.59 -13.51 0.30
CA ALA A 178 -13.36 -13.98 1.43
C ALA A 178 -13.66 -15.50 1.30
N GLY A 179 -13.09 -16.26 2.21
CA GLY A 179 -13.32 -17.72 2.33
C GLY A 179 -12.34 -18.64 1.61
N LYS A 180 -11.30 -18.11 0.91
CA LYS A 180 -10.35 -18.96 0.17
C LYS A 180 -8.86 -18.70 0.45
N GLY A 181 -8.56 -17.81 1.36
CA GLY A 181 -7.18 -17.46 1.71
C GLY A 181 -7.00 -15.98 1.93
N ALA A 182 -5.87 -15.62 2.54
CA ALA A 182 -5.63 -14.26 3.00
C ALA A 182 -5.33 -13.26 1.87
N LEU A 183 -4.88 -13.73 0.70
CA LEU A 183 -4.43 -12.85 -0.38
C LEU A 183 -4.95 -13.32 -1.75
N GLY A 184 -5.51 -12.39 -2.51
CA GLY A 184 -5.88 -12.57 -3.91
C GLY A 184 -4.90 -11.85 -4.83
N ILE A 185 -4.58 -12.45 -5.99
CA ILE A 185 -3.84 -11.79 -7.06
C ILE A 185 -4.81 -11.49 -8.19
N TYR A 186 -5.06 -10.22 -8.43
CA TYR A 186 -5.97 -9.74 -9.47
C TYR A 186 -5.17 -9.15 -10.62
N ARG A 187 -5.54 -9.48 -11.86
CA ARG A 187 -4.88 -8.97 -13.09
C ARG A 187 -5.66 -7.85 -13.77
N GLY A 188 -6.57 -7.25 -13.07
CA GLY A 188 -7.41 -6.16 -13.56
C GLY A 188 -8.58 -5.91 -12.63
N GLN A 189 -9.23 -4.78 -12.82
CA GLN A 189 -10.44 -4.44 -12.08
C GLN A 189 -11.53 -3.96 -13.04
N ARG A 190 -12.77 -3.94 -12.56
CA ARG A 190 -13.90 -3.39 -13.30
C ARG A 190 -13.82 -1.86 -13.30
N GLY A 191 -14.30 -1.25 -14.37
CA GLY A 191 -14.55 0.19 -14.39
C GLY A 191 -15.56 0.55 -13.31
N ARG A 192 -15.35 1.72 -12.68
CA ARG A 192 -16.27 2.32 -11.71
C ARG A 192 -16.94 3.54 -12.32
N MET A 193 -18.23 3.69 -12.09
CA MET A 193 -18.98 4.90 -12.39
C MET A 193 -19.77 5.30 -11.16
N GLN A 194 -19.58 6.52 -10.70
CA GLN A 194 -20.38 7.10 -9.63
C GLN A 194 -21.52 7.91 -10.29
N ILE A 195 -22.74 7.67 -9.87
CA ILE A 195 -23.93 8.38 -10.36
C ILE A 195 -24.62 9.03 -9.17
N GLU A 196 -24.82 10.34 -9.26
CA GLU A 196 -25.65 11.08 -8.33
C GLU A 196 -27.01 11.33 -8.98
N VAL A 197 -28.09 10.96 -8.30
CA VAL A 197 -29.47 11.21 -8.73
C VAL A 197 -30.14 12.13 -7.72
N THR A 198 -30.48 13.33 -8.16
CA THR A 198 -31.24 14.28 -7.36
C THR A 198 -32.70 14.29 -7.83
N VAL A 199 -33.64 14.01 -6.92
CA VAL A 199 -35.08 14.12 -7.17
C VAL A 199 -35.58 15.38 -6.45
N THR A 200 -36.16 16.33 -7.22
CA THR A 200 -36.75 17.57 -6.71
C THR A 200 -38.24 17.47 -6.68
#